data_b56a06afd7519926f76d46e0bcc78eac
#
_entry.id   b56a06afd7519926f76d46e0bcc78eac
#
_cell.length_a   1.000
_cell.length_b   1.000
_cell.length_c   1.000
_cell.angle_alpha   90.00
_cell.angle_beta   90.00
_cell.angle_gamma   90.00
#
_symmetry.space_group_name_H-M   'P 1'
#
loop_
_entity.id
_entity.type
_entity.pdbx_description
1 polymer ?
#
loop_
_entity_poly.entity_id
_entity_poly.type
_entity_poly.pdbx_seq_one_letter_code
_entity_poly.pdbx_strand_id
1 'polypeptide(L)'
;METSPVTCHTLEEFYHIDGHTFEKQYKEVLSGFRQWEQLEHADKWLLFPENIGPRLAIDESSLSNGELYTFVTNREVRTREQSLVAVVAGTKAEDVIAVLQRIDEEHRNAVEEVTLDLSDSMRKIVRTAFPKASRVIDRFHIQKLACDAVQELRIKHRWDAMQQANDEMEEARQNGKEYIPYRYPNGDTRKELLIRSRYLLFKSADKWTGRQKQRAAILFEEYPDIKTAYGLCHSMRMIFAKNTIKDAARLSMARWYNKVEEAGFRSFNVIAVTFYEHYDEILNFYNNRSSNALAESFNAKIKLFRANLRGVVDKKFFLFRIANLYAYPH
;
A
#
# COMPACT_ATOMS: atom_id res chain seq x y z
N MET A 1 -2.04 20.97 -19.52
CA MET A 1 -2.96 20.29 -18.59
C MET A 1 -3.20 18.84 -18.97
N GLU A 2 -3.16 18.48 -20.22
CA GLU A 2 -3.40 17.10 -20.67
C GLU A 2 -2.24 16.15 -20.35
N THR A 3 -1.03 16.62 -20.51
CA THR A 3 0.21 15.86 -20.28
C THR A 3 0.81 15.99 -18.87
N SER A 4 0.21 16.77 -17.99
CA SER A 4 0.75 17.03 -16.66
C SER A 4 -0.34 17.20 -15.61
N PRO A 5 -0.16 16.72 -14.37
CA PRO A 5 -1.14 16.80 -13.30
C PRO A 5 -1.18 18.19 -12.64
N VAL A 6 -1.23 19.24 -13.48
CA VAL A 6 -1.38 20.63 -13.03
C VAL A 6 -2.86 21.01 -12.94
N THR A 7 -3.18 21.92 -12.02
CA THR A 7 -4.52 22.47 -11.87
C THR A 7 -4.63 23.83 -12.56
N CYS A 8 -5.85 24.28 -12.88
CA CYS A 8 -6.07 25.62 -13.40
C CYS A 8 -5.63 26.71 -12.41
N HIS A 9 -5.80 26.48 -11.11
CA HIS A 9 -5.28 27.37 -10.07
C HIS A 9 -3.76 27.48 -10.04
N THR A 10 -3.04 26.39 -10.33
CA THR A 10 -1.59 26.46 -10.49
C THR A 10 -1.20 27.36 -11.65
N LEU A 11 -1.96 27.31 -12.76
CA LEU A 11 -1.69 28.18 -13.93
C LEU A 11 -2.07 29.65 -13.68
N GLU A 12 -3.02 29.90 -12.79
CA GLU A 12 -3.39 31.27 -12.35
C GLU A 12 -2.18 32.03 -11.82
N GLU A 13 -1.37 31.40 -10.97
CA GLU A 13 -0.18 32.01 -10.38
C GLU A 13 0.88 32.37 -11.43
N PHE A 14 1.00 31.56 -12.50
CA PHE A 14 2.03 31.76 -13.52
C PHE A 14 1.59 32.67 -14.67
N TYR A 15 0.31 32.63 -15.05
CA TYR A 15 -0.19 33.29 -16.24
C TYR A 15 -1.15 34.43 -15.95
N HIS A 16 -1.44 34.71 -14.67
CA HIS A 16 -2.35 35.77 -14.21
C HIS A 16 -3.75 35.68 -14.87
N ILE A 17 -4.26 34.46 -15.03
CA ILE A 17 -5.61 34.16 -15.52
C ILE A 17 -6.49 33.77 -14.34
N ASP A 18 -7.80 34.03 -14.43
CA ASP A 18 -8.73 33.51 -13.41
C ASP A 18 -8.86 31.99 -13.51
N GLY A 19 -8.35 31.30 -12.49
CA GLY A 19 -8.26 29.85 -12.47
C GLY A 19 -9.63 29.15 -12.52
N HIS A 20 -10.65 29.74 -11.91
CA HIS A 20 -12.01 29.17 -11.89
C HIS A 20 -12.68 29.28 -13.26
N THR A 21 -12.62 30.45 -13.89
CA THR A 21 -13.13 30.64 -15.25
C THR A 21 -12.41 29.75 -16.25
N PHE A 22 -11.08 29.63 -16.12
CA PHE A 22 -10.29 28.77 -16.98
C PHE A 22 -10.62 27.29 -16.77
N GLU A 23 -10.84 26.83 -15.56
CA GLU A 23 -11.27 25.44 -15.29
C GLU A 23 -12.59 25.12 -15.97
N LYS A 24 -13.55 26.04 -15.89
CA LYS A 24 -14.85 25.88 -16.55
C LYS A 24 -14.69 25.83 -18.08
N GLN A 25 -13.92 26.74 -18.67
CA GLN A 25 -13.67 26.75 -20.11
C GLN A 25 -12.91 25.50 -20.57
N TYR A 26 -11.89 25.09 -19.82
CA TYR A 26 -11.14 23.88 -20.12
C TYR A 26 -12.05 22.65 -20.09
N LYS A 27 -12.85 22.48 -19.05
CA LYS A 27 -13.77 21.35 -18.92
C LYS A 27 -14.83 21.33 -20.03
N GLU A 28 -15.47 22.48 -20.30
CA GLU A 28 -16.65 22.52 -21.16
C GLU A 28 -16.31 22.57 -22.65
N VAL A 29 -15.15 23.14 -23.02
CA VAL A 29 -14.85 23.49 -24.43
C VAL A 29 -13.50 22.92 -24.88
N LEU A 30 -12.42 23.09 -24.09
CA LEU A 30 -11.07 22.87 -24.61
C LEU A 30 -10.58 21.42 -24.45
N SER A 31 -11.05 20.70 -23.44
CA SER A 31 -10.49 19.38 -23.09
C SER A 31 -11.05 18.22 -23.91
N GLY A 32 -12.12 18.41 -24.63
CA GLY A 32 -12.86 17.30 -25.28
C GLY A 32 -13.67 16.43 -24.31
N PHE A 33 -13.76 16.80 -23.03
CA PHE A 33 -14.48 16.03 -22.01
C PHE A 33 -15.93 15.70 -22.38
N ARG A 34 -16.64 16.66 -23.01
CA ARG A 34 -18.04 16.49 -23.40
C ARG A 34 -18.24 15.46 -24.51
N GLN A 35 -17.24 15.21 -25.35
CA GLN A 35 -17.25 14.26 -26.45
C GLN A 35 -16.51 12.96 -26.10
N TRP A 36 -16.07 12.81 -24.83
CA TRP A 36 -15.33 11.63 -24.40
C TRP A 36 -16.20 10.37 -24.47
N GLU A 37 -15.75 9.36 -25.20
CA GLU A 37 -16.50 8.13 -25.46
C GLU A 37 -16.93 7.38 -24.19
N GLN A 38 -16.13 7.46 -23.12
CA GLN A 38 -16.41 6.78 -21.86
C GLN A 38 -17.20 7.66 -20.87
N LEU A 39 -17.62 8.87 -21.23
CA LEU A 39 -18.27 9.82 -20.33
C LEU A 39 -19.54 9.27 -19.65
N GLU A 40 -20.32 8.46 -20.34
CA GLU A 40 -21.60 7.96 -19.82
C GLU A 40 -21.40 7.11 -18.55
N HIS A 41 -20.41 6.22 -18.58
CA HIS A 41 -20.14 5.25 -17.51
C HIS A 41 -18.87 5.54 -16.69
N ALA A 42 -18.24 6.69 -16.90
CA ALA A 42 -16.93 7.01 -16.33
C ALA A 42 -16.87 6.95 -14.79
N ASP A 43 -17.97 7.23 -14.11
CA ASP A 43 -18.09 7.12 -12.66
C ASP A 43 -18.16 5.69 -12.13
N LYS A 44 -18.45 4.73 -13.01
CA LYS A 44 -18.54 3.30 -12.69
C LYS A 44 -17.33 2.53 -13.13
N TRP A 45 -16.88 2.74 -14.37
CA TRP A 45 -15.70 2.07 -14.90
C TRP A 45 -15.11 2.81 -16.10
N LEU A 46 -13.79 2.60 -16.29
CA LEU A 46 -13.04 2.96 -17.50
C LEU A 46 -12.30 1.73 -17.97
N LEU A 47 -12.12 1.57 -19.28
CA LEU A 47 -11.44 0.44 -19.88
C LEU A 47 -10.64 0.87 -21.12
N PHE A 48 -9.38 0.44 -21.19
CA PHE A 48 -8.43 0.72 -22.26
C PHE A 48 -7.76 -0.59 -22.70
N PRO A 49 -8.46 -1.42 -23.51
CA PRO A 49 -7.98 -2.74 -23.92
C PRO A 49 -6.63 -2.69 -24.64
N GLU A 50 -6.35 -1.62 -25.37
CA GLU A 50 -5.11 -1.39 -26.10
C GLU A 50 -3.86 -1.26 -25.22
N ASN A 51 -4.06 -0.96 -23.94
CA ASN A 51 -2.98 -0.80 -22.99
C ASN A 51 -2.61 -2.10 -22.26
N ILE A 52 -3.31 -3.20 -22.54
CA ILE A 52 -2.99 -4.49 -21.91
C ILE A 52 -1.61 -4.97 -22.35
N GLY A 53 -0.88 -5.56 -21.43
CA GLY A 53 0.44 -6.13 -21.70
C GLY A 53 0.62 -7.45 -20.97
N PRO A 54 1.78 -8.11 -21.14
CA PRO A 54 2.04 -9.41 -20.54
C PRO A 54 2.12 -9.37 -19.01
N ARG A 55 2.42 -8.22 -18.42
CA ARG A 55 2.54 -8.08 -16.96
C ARG A 55 1.72 -6.94 -16.44
N LEU A 56 0.74 -7.28 -15.63
CA LEU A 56 -0.20 -6.32 -15.03
C LEU A 56 0.01 -6.20 -13.52
N ALA A 57 -0.54 -5.13 -12.95
CA ALA A 57 -0.76 -4.99 -11.52
C ALA A 57 -2.22 -4.62 -11.27
N ILE A 58 -2.80 -5.19 -10.23
CA ILE A 58 -4.12 -4.83 -9.72
C ILE A 58 -4.00 -4.33 -8.29
N ASP A 59 -4.58 -3.17 -7.99
CA ASP A 59 -4.49 -2.52 -6.69
C ASP A 59 -5.74 -1.67 -6.42
N GLU A 60 -5.98 -1.34 -5.15
CA GLU A 60 -7.10 -0.51 -4.72
C GLU A 60 -6.64 0.87 -4.28
N SER A 61 -7.38 1.90 -4.65
CA SER A 61 -7.10 3.26 -4.17
C SER A 61 -8.38 4.02 -3.89
N SER A 62 -8.36 4.83 -2.81
CA SER A 62 -9.46 5.73 -2.49
C SER A 62 -9.32 7.03 -3.28
N LEU A 63 -10.37 7.41 -4.01
CA LEU A 63 -10.41 8.66 -4.77
C LEU A 63 -11.11 9.80 -4.03
N SER A 64 -12.23 9.55 -3.36
CA SER A 64 -12.99 10.57 -2.64
C SER A 64 -13.77 9.94 -1.49
N ASN A 65 -13.96 10.65 -0.39
CA ASN A 65 -14.84 10.32 0.74
C ASN A 65 -14.84 8.84 1.18
N GLY A 66 -13.69 8.14 1.05
CA GLY A 66 -13.58 6.72 1.35
C GLY A 66 -14.05 5.77 0.24
N GLU A 67 -14.50 6.28 -0.90
CA GLU A 67 -14.84 5.45 -2.06
C GLU A 67 -13.58 4.80 -2.62
N LEU A 68 -13.61 3.48 -2.71
CA LEU A 68 -12.53 2.68 -3.27
C LEU A 68 -12.76 2.46 -4.76
N TYR A 69 -11.67 2.43 -5.49
CA TYR A 69 -11.60 2.05 -6.90
C TYR A 69 -10.54 0.99 -7.09
N THR A 70 -10.82 0.01 -7.93
CA THR A 70 -9.85 -0.98 -8.38
C THR A 70 -9.19 -0.47 -9.65
N PHE A 71 -7.86 -0.45 -9.65
CA PHE A 71 -7.03 -0.05 -10.78
C PHE A 71 -6.30 -1.26 -11.35
N VAL A 72 -6.29 -1.39 -12.67
CA VAL A 72 -5.46 -2.34 -13.40
C VAL A 72 -4.47 -1.57 -14.24
N THR A 73 -3.18 -1.82 -14.05
CA THR A 73 -2.09 -1.10 -14.73
C THR A 73 -1.14 -2.06 -15.41
N ASN A 74 -0.59 -1.62 -16.56
CA ASN A 74 0.45 -2.33 -17.29
C ASN A 74 1.82 -2.02 -16.68
N ARG A 75 2.56 -3.04 -16.26
CA ARG A 75 3.87 -2.91 -15.62
C ARG A 75 5.04 -2.88 -16.58
N GLU A 76 4.84 -3.20 -17.84
CA GLU A 76 5.89 -3.12 -18.89
C GLU A 76 6.12 -1.68 -19.33
N VAL A 77 5.12 -0.84 -19.23
CA VAL A 77 5.20 0.56 -19.64
C VAL A 77 5.97 1.35 -18.60
N ARG A 78 7.16 1.82 -18.95
CA ARG A 78 8.00 2.65 -18.08
C ARG A 78 7.60 4.13 -18.09
N THR A 79 6.91 4.56 -19.13
CA THR A 79 6.34 5.89 -19.24
C THR A 79 5.03 5.99 -18.44
N ARG A 80 4.47 7.18 -18.34
CA ARG A 80 3.17 7.39 -17.72
C ARG A 80 2.04 6.95 -18.64
N GLU A 81 2.20 7.28 -19.91
CA GLU A 81 1.25 7.04 -20.99
C GLU A 81 1.01 5.55 -21.20
N GLN A 82 -0.21 5.19 -21.53
CA GLN A 82 -0.63 3.80 -21.80
C GLN A 82 -0.39 2.81 -20.65
N SER A 83 -0.17 3.33 -19.43
CA SER A 83 0.02 2.48 -18.25
C SER A 83 -1.30 2.05 -17.60
N LEU A 84 -2.40 2.75 -17.84
CA LEU A 84 -3.71 2.45 -17.27
C LEU A 84 -4.50 1.54 -18.20
N VAL A 85 -4.91 0.37 -17.71
CA VAL A 85 -5.73 -0.61 -18.44
C VAL A 85 -7.19 -0.52 -18.04
N ALA A 86 -7.49 -0.40 -16.75
CA ALA A 86 -8.87 -0.28 -16.27
C ALA A 86 -8.96 0.47 -14.93
N VAL A 87 -10.09 1.13 -14.73
CA VAL A 87 -10.54 1.67 -13.43
C VAL A 87 -11.95 1.19 -13.20
N VAL A 88 -12.23 0.61 -12.04
CA VAL A 88 -13.57 0.14 -11.68
C VAL A 88 -13.95 0.67 -10.31
N ALA A 89 -15.13 1.27 -10.19
CA ALA A 89 -15.66 1.74 -8.91
C ALA A 89 -15.96 0.54 -7.99
N GLY A 90 -15.46 0.61 -6.76
CA GLY A 90 -15.57 -0.46 -5.77
C GLY A 90 -14.48 -1.53 -5.88
N THR A 91 -14.63 -2.55 -5.04
CA THR A 91 -13.68 -3.66 -4.88
C THR A 91 -14.35 -5.03 -5.01
N LYS A 92 -15.62 -5.03 -5.42
CA LYS A 92 -16.39 -6.25 -5.58
C LYS A 92 -15.92 -7.03 -6.80
N ALA A 93 -15.51 -8.28 -6.55
CA ALA A 93 -14.89 -9.09 -7.60
C ALA A 93 -15.74 -9.24 -8.86
N GLU A 94 -17.04 -9.44 -8.70
CA GLU A 94 -17.98 -9.62 -9.81
C GLU A 94 -18.04 -8.41 -10.75
N ASP A 95 -18.04 -7.20 -10.17
CA ASP A 95 -18.12 -5.96 -10.94
C ASP A 95 -16.81 -5.73 -11.72
N VAL A 96 -15.67 -5.98 -11.09
CA VAL A 96 -14.36 -5.86 -11.73
C VAL A 96 -14.19 -6.90 -12.83
N ILE A 97 -14.59 -8.16 -12.58
CA ILE A 97 -14.55 -9.24 -13.57
C ILE A 97 -15.41 -8.89 -14.78
N ALA A 98 -16.63 -8.40 -14.57
CA ALA A 98 -17.54 -8.02 -15.66
C ALA A 98 -16.95 -6.93 -16.57
N VAL A 99 -16.19 -5.99 -16.01
CA VAL A 99 -15.50 -4.97 -16.81
C VAL A 99 -14.32 -5.57 -17.57
N LEU A 100 -13.46 -6.35 -16.89
CA LEU A 100 -12.27 -6.94 -17.51
C LEU A 100 -12.60 -7.97 -18.59
N GLN A 101 -13.73 -8.68 -18.48
CA GLN A 101 -14.22 -9.60 -19.49
C GLN A 101 -14.69 -8.94 -20.79
N ARG A 102 -14.81 -7.61 -20.84
CA ARG A 102 -15.02 -6.85 -22.08
C ARG A 102 -13.78 -6.77 -22.96
N ILE A 103 -12.59 -7.07 -22.39
CA ILE A 103 -11.37 -7.24 -23.17
C ILE A 103 -11.43 -8.61 -23.86
N ASP A 104 -11.05 -8.67 -25.12
CA ASP A 104 -11.03 -9.89 -25.89
C ASP A 104 -10.27 -11.01 -25.19
N GLU A 105 -10.76 -12.22 -25.29
CA GLU A 105 -10.20 -13.37 -24.60
C GLU A 105 -8.75 -13.64 -25.01
N GLU A 106 -8.40 -13.42 -26.27
CA GLU A 106 -7.03 -13.55 -26.78
C GLU A 106 -6.06 -12.64 -26.03
N HIS A 107 -6.41 -11.36 -25.86
CA HIS A 107 -5.62 -10.40 -25.12
C HIS A 107 -5.51 -10.75 -23.63
N ARG A 108 -6.62 -11.20 -23.01
CA ARG A 108 -6.60 -11.63 -21.60
C ARG A 108 -5.76 -12.89 -21.40
N ASN A 109 -5.76 -13.81 -22.35
CA ASN A 109 -4.97 -15.04 -22.34
C ASN A 109 -3.49 -14.80 -22.66
N ALA A 110 -3.11 -13.66 -23.21
CA ALA A 110 -1.73 -13.25 -23.43
C ALA A 110 -1.07 -12.66 -22.18
N VAL A 111 -1.85 -12.38 -21.12
CA VAL A 111 -1.29 -11.92 -19.84
C VAL A 111 -0.56 -13.08 -19.16
N GLU A 112 0.73 -12.88 -18.90
CA GLU A 112 1.63 -13.87 -18.29
C GLU A 112 1.66 -13.78 -16.76
N GLU A 113 1.57 -12.56 -16.23
CA GLU A 113 1.72 -12.29 -14.81
C GLU A 113 0.84 -11.14 -14.33
N VAL A 114 0.21 -11.32 -13.17
CA VAL A 114 -0.49 -10.24 -12.48
C VAL A 114 0.00 -10.15 -11.04
N THR A 115 0.48 -8.97 -10.65
CA THR A 115 0.82 -8.66 -9.25
C THR A 115 -0.42 -8.13 -8.52
N LEU A 116 -0.66 -8.64 -7.31
CA LEU A 116 -1.86 -8.34 -6.51
C LEU A 116 -1.57 -8.37 -5.01
N ASP A 117 -2.49 -7.84 -4.23
CA ASP A 117 -2.49 -7.90 -2.78
C ASP A 117 -2.93 -9.27 -2.24
N LEU A 118 -2.71 -9.50 -0.95
CA LEU A 118 -3.21 -10.64 -0.19
C LEU A 118 -4.73 -10.53 0.05
N SER A 119 -5.52 -10.59 -1.00
CA SER A 119 -6.98 -10.45 -0.97
C SER A 119 -7.64 -11.56 -1.80
N ASP A 120 -8.59 -12.27 -1.21
CA ASP A 120 -9.36 -13.30 -1.93
C ASP A 120 -10.17 -12.72 -3.07
N SER A 121 -10.66 -11.49 -2.93
CA SER A 121 -11.34 -10.75 -3.99
C SER A 121 -10.42 -10.56 -5.20
N MET A 122 -9.20 -10.05 -4.97
CA MET A 122 -8.20 -9.85 -6.02
C MET A 122 -7.79 -11.17 -6.68
N ARG A 123 -7.60 -12.23 -5.89
CA ARG A 123 -7.30 -13.58 -6.41
C ARG A 123 -8.40 -14.08 -7.32
N LYS A 124 -9.68 -13.92 -6.91
CA LYS A 124 -10.84 -14.29 -7.72
C LYS A 124 -10.89 -13.53 -9.02
N ILE A 125 -10.65 -12.21 -8.98
CA ILE A 125 -10.59 -11.36 -10.18
C ILE A 125 -9.54 -11.89 -11.15
N VAL A 126 -8.30 -12.05 -10.69
CA VAL A 126 -7.19 -12.46 -11.56
C VAL A 126 -7.42 -13.86 -12.13
N ARG A 127 -7.85 -14.81 -11.29
CA ARG A 127 -8.14 -16.18 -11.75
C ARG A 127 -9.20 -16.24 -12.84
N THR A 128 -10.20 -15.36 -12.77
CA THR A 128 -11.34 -15.36 -13.70
C THR A 128 -11.06 -14.52 -14.94
N ALA A 129 -10.47 -13.33 -14.79
CA ALA A 129 -10.22 -12.43 -15.91
C ALA A 129 -8.96 -12.81 -16.71
N PHE A 130 -7.93 -13.34 -16.05
CA PHE A 130 -6.63 -13.68 -16.64
C PHE A 130 -6.23 -15.14 -16.29
N PRO A 131 -6.94 -16.14 -16.80
CA PRO A 131 -6.81 -17.53 -16.32
C PRO A 131 -5.44 -18.15 -16.58
N LYS A 132 -4.67 -17.66 -17.56
CA LYS A 132 -3.32 -18.13 -17.89
C LYS A 132 -2.22 -17.40 -17.13
N ALA A 133 -2.55 -16.29 -16.46
CA ALA A 133 -1.56 -15.48 -15.77
C ALA A 133 -1.07 -16.12 -14.47
N SER A 134 0.23 -16.04 -14.23
CA SER A 134 0.83 -16.32 -12.94
C SER A 134 0.47 -15.21 -11.95
N ARG A 135 -0.05 -15.56 -10.78
CA ARG A 135 -0.34 -14.62 -9.70
C ARG A 135 0.91 -14.40 -8.86
N VAL A 136 1.23 -13.15 -8.58
CA VAL A 136 2.36 -12.75 -7.72
C VAL A 136 1.86 -11.86 -6.62
N ILE A 137 1.99 -12.32 -5.37
CA ILE A 137 1.66 -11.49 -4.22
C ILE A 137 2.71 -10.39 -4.01
N ASP A 138 2.24 -9.16 -3.82
CA ASP A 138 3.14 -8.06 -3.56
C ASP A 138 3.83 -8.20 -2.19
N ARG A 139 5.16 -8.22 -2.24
CA ARG A 139 6.01 -8.35 -1.04
C ARG A 139 5.81 -7.24 -0.01
N PHE A 140 5.36 -6.04 -0.44
CA PHE A 140 5.13 -4.93 0.49
C PHE A 140 3.96 -5.21 1.42
N HIS A 141 2.90 -5.85 0.91
CA HIS A 141 1.77 -6.29 1.73
C HIS A 141 2.18 -7.34 2.74
N ILE A 142 3.03 -8.29 2.35
CA ILE A 142 3.62 -9.29 3.25
C ILE A 142 4.44 -8.62 4.35
N GLN A 143 5.31 -7.68 3.98
CA GLN A 143 6.13 -6.95 4.95
C GLN A 143 5.30 -6.06 5.87
N LYS A 144 4.23 -5.46 5.35
CA LYS A 144 3.30 -4.65 6.13
C LYS A 144 2.64 -5.48 7.22
N LEU A 145 2.11 -6.68 6.89
CA LEU A 145 1.51 -7.58 7.89
C LEU A 145 2.50 -7.90 9.01
N ALA A 146 3.76 -8.24 8.69
CA ALA A 146 4.78 -8.52 9.69
C ALA A 146 5.12 -7.30 10.57
N CYS A 147 5.16 -6.10 9.97
CA CYS A 147 5.34 -4.85 10.71
C CYS A 147 4.14 -4.54 11.61
N ASP A 148 2.93 -4.75 11.13
CA ASP A 148 1.70 -4.50 11.89
C ASP A 148 1.62 -5.43 13.12
N ALA A 149 2.08 -6.69 13.01
CA ALA A 149 2.20 -7.60 14.15
C ALA A 149 3.17 -7.08 15.23
N VAL A 150 4.31 -6.50 14.84
CA VAL A 150 5.21 -5.82 15.80
C VAL A 150 4.53 -4.63 16.46
N GLN A 151 3.78 -3.84 15.69
CA GLN A 151 3.05 -2.69 16.23
C GLN A 151 1.92 -3.10 17.19
N GLU A 152 1.27 -4.23 16.96
CA GLU A 152 0.26 -4.78 17.88
C GLU A 152 0.86 -5.03 19.26
N LEU A 153 2.01 -5.73 19.34
CA LEU A 153 2.71 -5.94 20.60
C LEU A 153 3.12 -4.62 21.26
N ARG A 154 3.71 -3.70 20.49
CA ARG A 154 4.07 -2.37 21.02
C ARG A 154 2.86 -1.61 21.57
N ILE A 155 1.71 -1.68 20.90
CA ILE A 155 0.48 -1.03 21.32
C ILE A 155 -0.05 -1.66 22.59
N LYS A 156 -0.03 -2.99 22.72
CA LYS A 156 -0.39 -3.70 23.95
C LYS A 156 0.45 -3.20 25.14
N HIS A 157 1.77 -3.25 25.03
CA HIS A 157 2.65 -2.75 26.09
C HIS A 157 2.44 -1.26 26.40
N ARG A 158 2.08 -0.46 25.39
CA ARG A 158 1.76 0.95 25.61
C ARG A 158 0.49 1.12 26.47
N TRP A 159 -0.54 0.30 26.28
CA TRP A 159 -1.72 0.31 27.10
C TRP A 159 -1.40 -0.11 28.54
N ASP A 160 -0.62 -1.16 28.71
CA ASP A 160 -0.17 -1.64 29.99
C ASP A 160 0.63 -0.56 30.74
N ALA A 161 1.56 0.11 30.05
CA ALA A 161 2.33 1.22 30.61
C ALA A 161 1.47 2.45 30.97
N MET A 162 0.39 2.70 30.22
CA MET A 162 -0.56 3.77 30.56
C MET A 162 -1.36 3.42 31.80
N GLN A 163 -1.85 2.19 31.89
CA GLN A 163 -2.58 1.72 33.09
C GLN A 163 -1.71 1.81 34.33
N GLN A 164 -0.49 1.27 34.25
CA GLN A 164 0.46 1.33 35.37
C GLN A 164 0.76 2.77 35.81
N ALA A 165 0.94 3.72 34.86
CA ALA A 165 1.15 5.12 35.22
C ALA A 165 -0.07 5.76 35.90
N ASN A 166 -1.29 5.36 35.53
CA ASN A 166 -2.51 5.83 36.17
C ASN A 166 -2.62 5.27 37.60
N ASP A 167 -2.31 4.00 37.79
CA ASP A 167 -2.34 3.35 39.10
C ASP A 167 -1.30 3.97 40.05
N GLU A 168 -0.07 4.20 39.55
CA GLU A 168 1.01 4.88 40.30
C GLU A 168 0.62 6.34 40.69
N MET A 169 -0.08 7.07 39.80
CA MET A 169 -0.60 8.41 40.06
C MET A 169 -1.66 8.41 41.14
N GLU A 170 -2.60 7.46 41.10
CA GLU A 170 -3.66 7.36 42.09
C GLU A 170 -3.10 6.96 43.46
N GLU A 171 -2.15 6.04 43.51
CA GLU A 171 -1.45 5.67 44.75
C GLU A 171 -0.69 6.87 45.35
N ALA A 172 0.02 7.64 44.53
CA ALA A 172 0.71 8.85 44.99
C ALA A 172 -0.28 9.87 45.57
N ARG A 173 -1.43 10.08 44.91
CA ARG A 173 -2.50 10.97 45.38
C ARG A 173 -3.08 10.53 46.70
N GLN A 174 -3.37 9.24 46.88
CA GLN A 174 -3.88 8.68 48.12
C GLN A 174 -2.91 8.87 49.30
N ASN A 175 -1.59 8.80 48.97
CA ASN A 175 -0.52 8.99 49.93
C ASN A 175 -0.12 10.47 50.15
N GLY A 176 -0.79 11.43 49.52
CA GLY A 176 -0.46 12.85 49.57
C GLY A 176 0.89 13.23 49.01
N LYS A 177 1.41 12.42 48.08
CA LYS A 177 2.71 12.61 47.41
C LYS A 177 2.52 13.11 45.99
N GLU A 178 3.52 13.84 45.48
CA GLU A 178 3.62 14.19 44.06
C GLU A 178 4.08 12.97 43.24
N TYR A 179 3.38 12.70 42.15
CA TYR A 179 3.77 11.64 41.21
C TYR A 179 4.94 12.08 40.35
N ILE A 180 6.06 11.38 40.44
CA ILE A 180 7.25 11.58 39.61
C ILE A 180 7.48 10.33 38.76
N PRO A 181 7.23 10.39 37.44
CA PRO A 181 7.40 9.22 36.57
C PRO A 181 8.87 8.83 36.43
N TYR A 182 9.16 7.53 36.48
CA TYR A 182 10.49 7.01 36.16
C TYR A 182 10.88 7.39 34.72
N ARG A 183 12.16 7.78 34.54
CA ARG A 183 12.75 8.11 33.24
C ARG A 183 13.96 7.26 32.96
N TYR A 184 14.01 6.70 31.76
CA TYR A 184 15.17 5.99 31.24
C TYR A 184 16.35 6.95 30.97
N PRO A 185 17.59 6.42 30.78
CA PRO A 185 18.77 7.25 30.54
C PRO A 185 18.66 8.19 29.32
N ASN A 186 17.80 7.88 28.36
CA ASN A 186 17.49 8.73 27.20
C ASN A 186 16.43 9.81 27.49
N GLY A 187 15.94 9.94 28.72
CA GLY A 187 14.92 10.89 29.17
C GLY A 187 13.47 10.48 28.90
N ASP A 188 13.22 9.39 28.20
CA ASP A 188 11.86 8.91 27.95
C ASP A 188 11.26 8.26 29.22
N THR A 189 9.99 8.50 29.49
CA THR A 189 9.20 7.67 30.37
C THR A 189 8.84 6.35 29.68
N ARG A 190 8.32 5.35 30.43
CA ARG A 190 7.90 4.05 29.85
C ARG A 190 6.89 4.24 28.72
N LYS A 191 5.89 5.09 28.91
CA LYS A 191 4.91 5.46 27.86
C LYS A 191 5.55 6.16 26.65
N GLU A 192 6.45 7.12 26.89
CA GLU A 192 7.14 7.86 25.81
C GLU A 192 8.08 6.98 25.01
N LEU A 193 8.78 6.04 25.64
CA LEU A 193 9.61 5.04 24.99
C LEU A 193 8.81 4.25 23.95
N LEU A 194 7.64 3.74 24.34
CA LEU A 194 6.77 2.96 23.47
C LEU A 194 6.12 3.81 22.36
N ILE A 195 5.72 5.07 22.63
CA ILE A 195 5.17 5.99 21.63
C ILE A 195 6.24 6.33 20.58
N ARG A 196 7.41 6.77 21.02
CA ARG A 196 8.50 7.26 20.16
C ARG A 196 9.22 6.14 19.39
N SER A 197 9.00 4.87 19.80
CA SER A 197 9.54 3.69 19.11
C SER A 197 8.74 3.28 17.87
N ARG A 198 7.55 3.82 17.65
CA ARG A 198 6.68 3.45 16.51
C ARG A 198 7.45 3.39 15.18
N TYR A 199 8.07 4.50 14.79
CA TYR A 199 8.69 4.61 13.47
C TYR A 199 10.03 3.89 13.35
N LEU A 200 10.77 3.72 14.44
CA LEU A 200 12.04 2.97 14.39
C LEU A 200 11.81 1.47 14.12
N LEU A 201 10.69 0.92 14.59
CA LEU A 201 10.34 -0.50 14.39
C LEU A 201 9.94 -0.83 12.94
N PHE A 202 9.57 0.16 12.12
CA PHE A 202 9.39 -0.02 10.68
C PHE A 202 10.69 -0.02 9.89
N LYS A 203 11.77 0.52 10.46
CA LYS A 203 13.07 0.64 9.80
C LYS A 203 13.96 -0.55 10.13
N SER A 204 14.85 -0.91 9.20
CA SER A 204 15.97 -1.79 9.53
C SER A 204 17.01 -1.04 10.38
N ALA A 205 17.69 -1.78 11.25
CA ALA A 205 18.61 -1.23 12.28
C ALA A 205 19.78 -0.42 11.70
N ASP A 206 20.23 -0.76 10.49
CA ASP A 206 21.24 -0.01 9.73
C ASP A 206 20.82 1.43 9.38
N LYS A 207 19.51 1.67 9.27
CA LYS A 207 18.92 2.97 8.94
C LYS A 207 18.54 3.79 10.17
N TRP A 208 18.85 3.34 11.38
CA TRP A 208 18.57 4.10 12.59
C TRP A 208 19.60 5.19 12.83
N THR A 209 19.10 6.36 13.24
CA THR A 209 19.95 7.43 13.77
C THR A 209 20.54 7.03 15.12
N GLY A 210 21.59 7.73 15.61
CA GLY A 210 22.17 7.48 16.92
C GLY A 210 21.14 7.47 18.07
N ARG A 211 20.23 8.46 18.07
CA ARG A 211 19.13 8.52 19.06
C ARG A 211 18.15 7.34 18.94
N GLN A 212 17.88 6.89 17.72
CA GLN A 212 17.02 5.71 17.50
C GLN A 212 17.70 4.43 17.98
N LYS A 213 19.01 4.27 17.81
CA LYS A 213 19.79 3.13 18.33
C LYS A 213 19.74 3.07 19.85
N GLN A 214 19.96 4.20 20.53
CA GLN A 214 19.84 4.26 22.00
C GLN A 214 18.44 3.88 22.48
N ARG A 215 17.39 4.45 21.85
CA ARG A 215 16.00 4.11 22.19
C ARG A 215 15.69 2.65 21.94
N ALA A 216 16.15 2.08 20.83
CA ALA A 216 15.96 0.66 20.51
C ALA A 216 16.66 -0.26 21.52
N ALA A 217 17.85 0.10 21.99
CA ALA A 217 18.57 -0.68 23.02
C ALA A 217 17.74 -0.76 24.30
N ILE A 218 17.25 0.37 24.82
CA ILE A 218 16.40 0.41 26.01
C ILE A 218 15.09 -0.35 25.78
N LEU A 219 14.44 -0.12 24.61
CA LEU A 219 13.18 -0.79 24.29
C LEU A 219 13.33 -2.32 24.28
N PHE A 220 14.41 -2.82 23.70
CA PHE A 220 14.65 -4.27 23.57
C PHE A 220 15.15 -4.94 24.85
N GLU A 221 15.69 -4.17 25.77
CA GLU A 221 16.01 -4.62 27.12
C GLU A 221 14.75 -4.74 27.96
N GLU A 222 13.89 -3.72 27.94
CA GLU A 222 12.64 -3.68 28.71
C GLU A 222 11.55 -4.61 28.14
N TYR A 223 11.51 -4.78 26.82
CA TYR A 223 10.50 -5.56 26.10
C TYR A 223 11.15 -6.59 25.16
N PRO A 224 11.67 -7.72 25.68
CA PRO A 224 12.34 -8.75 24.88
C PRO A 224 11.42 -9.39 23.81
N ASP A 225 10.12 -9.43 24.04
CA ASP A 225 9.13 -9.89 23.09
C ASP A 225 9.03 -8.96 21.86
N ILE A 226 9.10 -7.64 22.05
CA ILE A 226 9.17 -6.67 20.93
C ILE A 226 10.46 -6.89 20.13
N LYS A 227 11.61 -7.19 20.80
CA LYS A 227 12.88 -7.52 20.13
C LYS A 227 12.72 -8.76 19.25
N THR A 228 12.12 -9.82 19.79
CA THR A 228 11.88 -11.07 19.07
C THR A 228 10.96 -10.86 17.88
N ALA A 229 9.85 -10.16 18.06
CA ALA A 229 8.90 -9.81 17.00
C ALA A 229 9.55 -8.94 15.90
N TYR A 230 10.36 -7.95 16.27
CA TYR A 230 11.15 -7.15 15.34
C TYR A 230 12.12 -8.02 14.54
N GLY A 231 12.78 -9.00 15.20
CA GLY A 231 13.65 -9.98 14.55
C GLY A 231 12.92 -10.82 13.50
N LEU A 232 11.70 -11.29 13.81
CA LEU A 232 10.84 -12.03 12.87
C LEU A 232 10.45 -11.18 11.67
N CYS A 233 10.00 -9.94 11.91
CA CYS A 233 9.66 -8.98 10.84
C CYS A 233 10.87 -8.66 9.95
N HIS A 234 12.03 -8.42 10.55
CA HIS A 234 13.26 -8.14 9.81
C HIS A 234 13.75 -9.36 9.01
N SER A 235 13.70 -10.56 9.58
CA SER A 235 14.07 -11.79 8.87
C SER A 235 13.19 -12.06 7.65
N MET A 236 11.89 -11.79 7.73
CA MET A 236 10.98 -11.86 6.59
C MET A 236 11.42 -10.88 5.48
N ARG A 237 11.74 -9.62 5.83
CA ARG A 237 12.28 -8.64 4.87
C ARG A 237 13.54 -9.15 4.18
N MET A 238 14.43 -9.81 4.92
CA MET A 238 15.69 -10.35 4.38
C MET A 238 15.47 -11.51 3.43
N ILE A 239 14.39 -12.30 3.58
CA ILE A 239 14.02 -13.36 2.63
C ILE A 239 13.86 -12.75 1.24
N PHE A 240 13.06 -11.69 1.12
CA PHE A 240 12.83 -11.01 -0.17
C PHE A 240 14.04 -10.21 -0.69
N ALA A 241 14.87 -9.69 0.20
CA ALA A 241 16.02 -8.86 -0.19
C ALA A 241 17.23 -9.68 -0.66
N LYS A 242 17.57 -10.75 0.05
CA LYS A 242 18.81 -11.51 -0.15
C LYS A 242 18.66 -12.67 -1.12
N ASN A 243 17.53 -13.39 -1.11
CA ASN A 243 17.36 -14.53 -1.99
C ASN A 243 17.09 -14.08 -3.42
N THR A 244 17.75 -14.69 -4.37
CA THR A 244 17.58 -14.46 -5.81
C THR A 244 16.95 -15.66 -6.52
N ILE A 245 17.00 -16.83 -5.90
CA ILE A 245 16.54 -18.11 -6.41
C ILE A 245 15.35 -18.58 -5.59
N LYS A 246 14.31 -19.07 -6.27
CA LYS A 246 13.05 -19.54 -5.66
C LYS A 246 13.26 -20.60 -4.59
N ASP A 247 14.15 -21.58 -4.84
CA ASP A 247 14.41 -22.67 -3.87
C ASP A 247 15.14 -22.19 -2.62
N ALA A 248 16.07 -21.24 -2.75
CA ALA A 248 16.73 -20.62 -1.60
C ALA A 248 15.72 -19.83 -0.73
N ALA A 249 14.78 -19.14 -1.39
CA ALA A 249 13.71 -18.44 -0.70
C ALA A 249 12.76 -19.40 0.03
N ARG A 250 12.43 -20.51 -0.62
CA ARG A 250 11.61 -21.59 -0.04
C ARG A 250 12.22 -22.14 1.27
N LEU A 251 13.52 -22.44 1.27
CA LEU A 251 14.22 -22.88 2.45
C LEU A 251 14.29 -21.80 3.55
N SER A 252 14.48 -20.55 3.15
CA SER A 252 14.50 -19.42 4.07
C SER A 252 13.13 -19.16 4.71
N MET A 253 12.04 -19.35 3.96
CA MET A 253 10.68 -19.29 4.50
C MET A 253 10.40 -20.43 5.48
N ALA A 254 10.80 -21.67 5.17
CA ALA A 254 10.65 -22.79 6.09
C ALA A 254 11.33 -22.51 7.43
N ARG A 255 12.57 -21.99 7.41
CA ARG A 255 13.28 -21.58 8.62
C ARG A 255 12.58 -20.44 9.37
N TRP A 256 11.93 -19.56 8.65
CA TRP A 256 11.16 -18.47 9.25
C TRP A 256 9.90 -19.01 9.96
N TYR A 257 9.19 -19.97 9.38
CA TYR A 257 8.06 -20.64 10.03
C TYR A 257 8.44 -21.26 11.37
N ASN A 258 9.55 -22.01 11.42
CA ASN A 258 10.02 -22.60 12.67
C ASN A 258 10.26 -21.53 13.75
N LYS A 259 10.87 -20.39 13.38
CA LYS A 259 11.08 -19.27 14.32
C LYS A 259 9.78 -18.63 14.79
N VAL A 260 8.75 -18.56 13.94
CA VAL A 260 7.43 -18.05 14.32
C VAL A 260 6.76 -19.00 15.31
N GLU A 261 6.84 -20.29 15.07
CA GLU A 261 6.31 -21.33 15.96
C GLU A 261 7.01 -21.29 17.33
N GLU A 262 8.34 -21.25 17.35
CA GLU A 262 9.15 -21.12 18.57
C GLU A 262 8.81 -19.85 19.38
N ALA A 263 8.54 -18.73 18.70
CA ALA A 263 8.22 -17.46 19.35
C ALA A 263 6.80 -17.41 19.92
N GLY A 264 5.85 -18.20 19.38
CA GLY A 264 4.49 -18.37 19.90
C GLY A 264 3.59 -17.12 19.83
N PHE A 265 3.93 -16.09 19.07
CA PHE A 265 3.10 -14.89 18.95
C PHE A 265 1.86 -15.14 18.09
N ARG A 266 0.68 -14.92 18.65
CA ARG A 266 -0.60 -15.12 17.96
C ARG A 266 -0.68 -14.36 16.62
N SER A 267 -0.26 -13.10 16.61
CA SER A 267 -0.26 -12.26 15.40
C SER A 267 0.65 -12.82 14.30
N PHE A 268 1.82 -13.32 14.64
CA PHE A 268 2.73 -13.96 13.70
C PHE A 268 2.24 -15.33 13.22
N ASN A 269 1.57 -16.10 14.08
CA ASN A 269 0.96 -17.38 13.69
C ASN A 269 -0.13 -17.17 12.62
N VAL A 270 -0.96 -16.14 12.75
CA VAL A 270 -1.96 -15.78 11.73
C VAL A 270 -1.27 -15.45 10.40
N ILE A 271 -0.18 -14.68 10.43
CA ILE A 271 0.59 -14.35 9.23
C ILE A 271 1.21 -15.61 8.60
N ALA A 272 1.74 -16.52 9.42
CA ALA A 272 2.32 -17.77 8.95
C ALA A 272 1.27 -18.64 8.23
N VAL A 273 0.06 -18.75 8.76
CA VAL A 273 -1.06 -19.45 8.09
C VAL A 273 -1.39 -18.80 6.76
N THR A 274 -1.56 -17.47 6.74
CA THR A 274 -1.83 -16.73 5.49
C THR A 274 -0.73 -16.95 4.45
N PHE A 275 0.53 -16.96 4.86
CA PHE A 275 1.65 -17.20 3.94
C PHE A 275 1.69 -18.64 3.44
N TYR A 276 1.30 -19.60 4.26
CA TYR A 276 1.19 -21.00 3.85
C TYR A 276 0.10 -21.18 2.80
N GLU A 277 -1.06 -20.57 2.97
CA GLU A 277 -2.18 -20.62 2.03
C GLU A 277 -1.85 -19.97 0.68
N HIS A 278 -0.98 -18.95 0.67
CA HIS A 278 -0.54 -18.20 -0.52
C HIS A 278 0.90 -18.52 -0.94
N TYR A 279 1.44 -19.62 -0.49
CA TYR A 279 2.87 -19.95 -0.60
C TYR A 279 3.42 -19.86 -2.01
N ASP A 280 2.77 -20.48 -3.00
CA ASP A 280 3.22 -20.49 -4.38
C ASP A 280 3.15 -19.09 -5.01
N GLU A 281 2.09 -18.34 -4.72
CA GLU A 281 1.87 -16.99 -5.23
C GLU A 281 2.91 -16.00 -4.65
N ILE A 282 3.31 -16.19 -3.40
CA ILE A 282 4.40 -15.43 -2.77
C ILE A 282 5.75 -15.77 -3.40
N LEU A 283 6.01 -17.06 -3.65
CA LEU A 283 7.25 -17.51 -4.26
C LEU A 283 7.35 -17.17 -5.76
N ASN A 284 6.25 -16.91 -6.43
CA ASN A 284 6.26 -16.44 -7.82
C ASN A 284 6.96 -15.07 -7.98
N PHE A 285 7.09 -14.29 -6.90
CA PHE A 285 7.94 -13.10 -6.88
C PHE A 285 9.36 -13.36 -7.42
N TYR A 286 9.92 -14.55 -7.18
CA TYR A 286 11.29 -14.89 -7.60
C TYR A 286 11.41 -15.24 -9.08
N ASN A 287 10.32 -15.46 -9.80
CA ASN A 287 10.36 -15.72 -11.24
C ASN A 287 10.89 -14.49 -12.00
N ASN A 288 10.35 -13.29 -11.68
CA ASN A 288 10.69 -12.04 -12.36
C ASN A 288 11.07 -10.92 -11.37
N ARG A 289 11.10 -11.18 -10.06
CA ARG A 289 11.24 -10.20 -8.97
C ARG A 289 10.22 -9.07 -9.06
N SER A 290 9.04 -9.41 -9.47
CA SER A 290 7.95 -8.49 -9.69
C SER A 290 7.49 -7.81 -8.40
N SER A 291 7.28 -6.50 -8.45
CA SER A 291 6.76 -5.72 -7.33
C SER A 291 5.70 -4.76 -7.81
N ASN A 292 4.83 -4.34 -6.91
CA ASN A 292 3.79 -3.33 -7.18
C ASN A 292 4.32 -1.88 -7.14
N ALA A 293 5.65 -1.68 -7.16
CA ALA A 293 6.24 -0.35 -7.04
C ALA A 293 5.71 0.65 -8.08
N LEU A 294 5.40 0.21 -9.30
CA LEU A 294 4.78 1.05 -10.33
C LEU A 294 3.32 1.38 -9.98
N ALA A 295 2.53 0.40 -9.50
CA ALA A 295 1.16 0.63 -9.05
C ALA A 295 1.12 1.52 -7.80
N GLU A 296 2.03 1.32 -6.84
CA GLU A 296 2.17 2.21 -5.67
C GLU A 296 2.54 3.65 -6.10
N SER A 297 3.49 3.80 -7.04
CA SER A 297 3.84 5.11 -7.61
C SER A 297 2.65 5.74 -8.33
N PHE A 298 1.90 4.96 -9.09
CA PHE A 298 0.68 5.39 -9.76
C PHE A 298 -0.36 5.87 -8.74
N ASN A 299 -0.66 5.08 -7.72
CA ASN A 299 -1.59 5.45 -6.66
C ASN A 299 -1.15 6.70 -5.88
N ALA A 300 0.16 6.85 -5.63
CA ALA A 300 0.70 8.04 -4.99
C ALA A 300 0.50 9.30 -5.86
N LYS A 301 0.69 9.18 -7.17
CA LYS A 301 0.48 10.29 -8.12
C LYS A 301 -1.00 10.69 -8.21
N ILE A 302 -1.93 9.72 -8.22
CA ILE A 302 -3.37 9.99 -8.18
C ILE A 302 -3.75 10.70 -6.88
N LYS A 303 -3.24 10.23 -5.74
CA LYS A 303 -3.49 10.88 -4.43
C LYS A 303 -2.94 12.30 -4.39
N LEU A 304 -1.76 12.53 -4.94
CA LEU A 304 -1.16 13.86 -5.06
C LEU A 304 -2.00 14.77 -5.99
N PHE A 305 -2.42 14.27 -7.15
CA PHE A 305 -3.26 15.01 -8.08
C PHE A 305 -4.60 15.40 -7.42
N ARG A 306 -5.23 14.48 -6.70
CA ARG A 306 -6.42 14.77 -5.90
C ARG A 306 -6.18 15.85 -4.85
N ALA A 307 -5.05 15.78 -4.15
CA ALA A 307 -4.69 16.77 -3.13
C ALA A 307 -4.49 18.17 -3.75
N ASN A 308 -3.86 18.25 -4.92
CA ASN A 308 -3.69 19.51 -5.66
C ASN A 308 -5.02 20.13 -6.10
N LEU A 309 -6.01 19.30 -6.38
CA LEU A 309 -7.38 19.73 -6.68
C LEU A 309 -8.22 20.05 -5.42
N ARG A 310 -7.64 19.93 -4.22
CA ARG A 310 -8.34 20.07 -2.93
C ARG A 310 -9.55 19.15 -2.77
N GLY A 311 -9.50 17.98 -3.41
CA GLY A 311 -10.56 16.97 -3.44
C GLY A 311 -11.08 16.69 -4.84
N VAL A 312 -12.10 15.84 -4.93
CA VAL A 312 -12.75 15.47 -6.19
C VAL A 312 -14.22 15.91 -6.10
N VAL A 313 -14.54 17.01 -6.74
CA VAL A 313 -15.92 17.52 -6.82
C VAL A 313 -16.67 16.84 -7.97
N ASP A 314 -16.05 16.78 -9.14
CA ASP A 314 -16.58 16.10 -10.32
C ASP A 314 -15.76 14.85 -10.62
N LYS A 315 -16.32 13.69 -10.28
CA LYS A 315 -15.67 12.38 -10.43
C LYS A 315 -15.38 12.05 -11.90
N LYS A 316 -16.35 12.30 -12.79
CA LYS A 316 -16.21 11.98 -14.21
C LYS A 316 -15.11 12.82 -14.84
N PHE A 317 -15.06 14.10 -14.54
CA PHE A 317 -13.99 14.97 -15.04
C PHE A 317 -12.63 14.63 -14.46
N PHE A 318 -12.57 14.26 -13.19
CA PHE A 318 -11.33 13.78 -12.56
C PHE A 318 -10.82 12.49 -13.22
N LEU A 319 -11.71 11.52 -13.47
CA LEU A 319 -11.37 10.26 -14.14
C LEU A 319 -10.99 10.47 -15.61
N PHE A 320 -11.63 11.40 -16.31
CA PHE A 320 -11.20 11.85 -17.63
C PHE A 320 -9.76 12.38 -17.62
N ARG A 321 -9.41 13.21 -16.62
CA ARG A 321 -8.05 13.72 -16.47
C ARG A 321 -7.04 12.62 -16.17
N ILE A 322 -7.43 11.61 -15.39
CA ILE A 322 -6.59 10.41 -15.15
C ILE A 322 -6.42 9.62 -16.44
N ALA A 323 -7.47 9.42 -17.22
CA ALA A 323 -7.39 8.74 -18.52
C ALA A 323 -6.41 9.46 -19.46
N ASN A 324 -6.52 10.79 -19.60
CA ASN A 324 -5.60 11.57 -20.41
C ASN A 324 -4.15 11.44 -19.93
N LEU A 325 -3.90 11.41 -18.63
CA LEU A 325 -2.54 11.34 -18.09
C LEU A 325 -1.90 9.96 -18.20
N TYR A 326 -2.70 8.88 -18.21
CA TYR A 326 -2.19 7.52 -18.00
C TYR A 326 -2.65 6.48 -19.01
N ALA A 327 -3.71 6.75 -19.77
CA ALA A 327 -4.26 5.78 -20.73
C ALA A 327 -3.95 6.11 -22.18
N TYR A 328 -4.01 7.38 -22.56
CA TYR A 328 -3.79 7.78 -23.94
C TYR A 328 -2.33 8.08 -24.26
N PRO A 329 -1.87 7.84 -25.52
CA PRO A 329 -0.58 8.31 -25.99
C PRO A 329 -0.63 9.84 -26.18
N HIS A 330 0.51 10.50 -26.00
CA HIS A 330 0.71 11.94 -26.20
C HIS A 330 1.68 12.25 -27.30
#